data_0562b2422bee98b19b9a062f732bccf5
#
_entry.id   0562b2422bee98b19b9a062f732bccf5
#
_cell.length_a   1.000
_cell.length_b   1.000
_cell.length_c   1.000
_cell.angle_alpha   90.00
_cell.angle_beta   90.00
_cell.angle_gamma   90.00
#
_symmetry.space_group_name_H-M   'P 1'
#
loop_
_entity.id
_entity.type
_entity.pdbx_description
1 polymer ?
#
loop_
_entity_poly.entity_id
_entity_poly.type
_entity_poly.pdbx_seq_one_letter_code
_entity_poly.pdbx_strand_id
1 'polypeptide(L)'
;MASLTADMKEFIANNLAWIATVSKDGELDLGPKMSMFVLDDNHLAYHERTAGQHYKNLQDGSQLVVAVANLAEKKGYRFRGTVTLHTDDAI
;
A
#
# COMPACT_ATOMS: atom_id res chain seq x y z
N MET A 1 -16.93 -1.48 -6.94
CA MET A 1 -15.72 -1.20 -6.15
C MET A 1 -15.48 -2.33 -5.15
N ALA A 2 -14.26 -2.79 -5.06
CA ALA A 2 -13.91 -3.86 -4.14
C ALA A 2 -13.91 -3.36 -2.69
N SER A 3 -14.35 -4.21 -1.78
CA SER A 3 -14.33 -3.91 -0.35
C SER A 3 -13.43 -4.89 0.38
N LEU A 4 -12.81 -4.43 1.43
CA LEU A 4 -11.98 -5.26 2.29
C LEU A 4 -12.87 -6.11 3.19
N THR A 5 -12.62 -7.41 3.22
CA THR A 5 -13.31 -8.31 4.15
C THR A 5 -12.68 -8.22 5.54
N ALA A 6 -13.37 -8.74 6.54
CA ALA A 6 -12.83 -8.78 7.90
C ALA A 6 -11.49 -9.54 7.95
N ASP A 7 -11.40 -10.65 7.22
CA ASP A 7 -10.17 -11.44 7.11
C ASP A 7 -9.01 -10.62 6.53
N MET A 8 -9.27 -9.87 5.47
CA MET A 8 -8.26 -9.01 4.84
C MET A 8 -7.79 -7.94 5.82
N LYS A 9 -8.70 -7.29 6.53
CA LYS A 9 -8.36 -6.25 7.50
C LYS A 9 -7.49 -6.79 8.62
N GLU A 10 -7.83 -7.95 9.15
CA GLU A 10 -7.04 -8.59 10.20
C GLU A 10 -5.66 -8.99 9.67
N PHE A 11 -5.59 -9.52 8.47
CA PHE A 11 -4.35 -9.94 7.84
C PHE A 11 -3.39 -8.76 7.64
N ILE A 12 -3.91 -7.63 7.18
CA ILE A 12 -3.12 -6.40 7.01
C ILE A 12 -2.59 -5.90 8.36
N ALA A 13 -3.40 -5.97 9.40
CA ALA A 13 -3.00 -5.51 10.73
C ALA A 13 -1.88 -6.37 11.34
N ASN A 14 -1.77 -7.62 10.97
CA ASN A 14 -0.87 -8.57 11.60
C ASN A 14 0.35 -8.96 10.76
N ASN A 15 0.49 -8.42 9.56
CA ASN A 15 1.59 -8.79 8.66
C ASN A 15 2.20 -7.57 8.01
N LEU A 16 3.46 -7.71 7.59
CA LEU A 16 4.17 -6.63 6.89
C LEU A 16 3.62 -6.46 5.48
N ALA A 17 3.28 -5.22 5.14
CA ALA A 17 2.85 -4.88 3.80
C ALA A 17 4.03 -4.40 2.96
N TRP A 18 4.01 -4.77 1.68
CA TRP A 18 4.97 -4.31 0.68
C TRP A 18 4.23 -3.54 -0.39
N ILE A 19 4.86 -2.51 -0.93
CA ILE A 19 4.26 -1.73 -2.02
C ILE A 19 5.13 -1.79 -3.26
N ALA A 20 4.48 -1.72 -4.41
CA ALA A 20 5.15 -1.63 -5.71
C ALA A 20 4.59 -0.43 -6.46
N THR A 21 5.49 0.34 -7.06
CA THR A 21 5.16 1.51 -7.88
C THR A 21 6.02 1.49 -9.14
N VAL A 22 5.73 2.38 -10.08
CA VAL A 22 6.48 2.50 -11.32
C VAL A 22 6.81 3.96 -11.61
N SER A 23 8.03 4.22 -12.07
CA SER A 23 8.44 5.58 -12.45
C SER A 23 7.87 5.96 -13.82
N LYS A 24 7.95 7.24 -14.16
CA LYS A 24 7.57 7.73 -15.50
C LYS A 24 8.33 7.02 -16.60
N ASP A 25 9.55 6.59 -16.33
CA ASP A 25 10.43 5.91 -17.29
C ASP A 25 10.21 4.41 -17.33
N GLY A 26 9.26 3.89 -16.56
CA GLY A 26 8.93 2.47 -16.56
C GLY A 26 9.75 1.62 -15.61
N GLU A 27 10.52 2.22 -14.71
CA GLU A 27 11.26 1.48 -13.70
C GLU A 27 10.34 1.06 -12.55
N LEU A 28 10.35 -0.21 -12.23
CA LEU A 28 9.57 -0.76 -11.13
C LEU A 28 10.34 -0.62 -9.83
N ASP A 29 9.61 -0.36 -8.76
CA ASP A 29 10.18 -0.25 -7.43
C ASP A 29 9.34 -1.04 -6.43
N LEU A 30 9.98 -1.66 -5.44
CA LEU A 30 9.34 -2.52 -4.46
C LEU A 30 9.97 -2.29 -3.10
N GLY A 31 9.16 -2.14 -2.07
CA GLY A 31 9.68 -1.98 -0.72
C GLY A 31 8.61 -2.18 0.35
N PRO A 32 9.02 -2.41 1.59
CA PRO A 32 8.08 -2.61 2.70
C PRO A 32 7.55 -1.28 3.24
N LYS A 33 6.34 -1.32 3.78
CA LYS A 33 5.72 -0.18 4.48
C LYS A 33 5.17 -0.66 5.81
N MET A 34 5.89 -0.38 6.88
CA MET A 34 5.52 -0.82 8.22
C MET A 34 4.35 -0.05 8.80
N SER A 35 4.05 1.13 8.26
CA SER A 35 2.96 1.98 8.75
C SER A 35 1.63 1.74 8.05
N MET A 36 1.52 0.72 7.22
CA MET A 36 0.27 0.42 6.51
C MET A 36 -0.85 0.07 7.48
N PHE A 37 -2.02 0.67 7.26
CA PHE A 37 -3.20 0.37 8.07
C PHE A 37 -4.48 0.47 7.24
N VAL A 38 -5.53 -0.14 7.75
CA VAL A 38 -6.86 -0.07 7.13
C VAL A 38 -7.54 1.22 7.57
N LEU A 39 -7.87 2.08 6.61
CA LEU A 39 -8.56 3.34 6.90
C LEU A 39 -10.07 3.12 6.96
N ASP A 40 -10.62 2.43 6.00
CA ASP A 40 -12.04 2.06 5.94
C ASP A 40 -12.21 0.82 5.03
N ASP A 41 -13.44 0.47 4.68
CA ASP A 41 -13.73 -0.73 3.91
C ASP A 41 -13.11 -0.74 2.52
N ASN A 42 -12.73 0.42 1.99
CA ASN A 42 -12.27 0.57 0.62
C ASN A 42 -10.88 1.21 0.51
N HIS A 43 -10.27 1.59 1.64
CA HIS A 43 -9.04 2.35 1.63
C HIS A 43 -8.01 1.78 2.60
N LEU A 44 -6.78 1.68 2.10
CA LEU A 44 -5.60 1.48 2.93
C LEU A 44 -4.85 2.81 2.99
N ALA A 45 -4.09 3.01 4.05
CA ALA A 45 -3.29 4.21 4.21
C ALA A 45 -1.95 3.87 4.84
N TYR A 46 -0.96 4.72 4.63
CA TYR A 46 0.31 4.63 5.32
C TYR A 46 0.91 6.03 5.43
N HIS A 47 1.83 6.17 6.38
CA HIS A 47 2.56 7.43 6.55
C HIS A 47 3.85 7.39 5.73
N GLU A 48 4.05 8.39 4.87
CA GLU A 48 5.29 8.53 4.11
C GLU A 48 6.32 9.20 5.00
N ARG A 49 7.42 8.50 5.29
CA ARG A 49 8.43 8.98 6.21
C ARG A 49 9.79 9.23 5.59
N THR A 50 10.03 8.66 4.40
CA THR A 50 11.34 8.73 3.76
C THR A 50 11.37 9.60 2.52
N ALA A 51 10.20 9.91 1.94
CA ALA A 51 10.07 10.71 0.72
C ALA A 51 11.01 10.23 -0.40
N GLY A 52 11.13 8.89 -0.54
CA GLY A 52 12.03 8.28 -1.52
C GLY A 52 11.39 8.09 -2.89
N GLN A 53 11.89 7.11 -3.64
CA GLN A 53 11.44 6.88 -5.02
C GLN A 53 9.97 6.51 -5.13
N HIS A 54 9.42 5.75 -4.18
CA HIS A 54 7.98 5.44 -4.18
C HIS A 54 7.14 6.72 -4.11
N TYR A 55 7.52 7.65 -3.24
CA TYR A 55 6.80 8.91 -3.08
C TYR A 55 6.84 9.70 -4.38
N LYS A 56 8.01 9.78 -5.01
CA LYS A 56 8.14 10.47 -6.30
C LYS A 56 7.28 9.79 -7.38
N ASN A 57 7.30 8.47 -7.43
CA ASN A 57 6.49 7.73 -8.41
C ASN A 57 5.00 8.03 -8.22
N LEU A 58 4.54 8.08 -6.97
CA LEU A 58 3.14 8.38 -6.66
C LEU A 58 2.78 9.83 -7.01
N GLN A 59 3.69 10.77 -6.78
CA GLN A 59 3.49 12.16 -7.20
C GLN A 59 3.35 12.26 -8.72
N ASP A 60 4.04 11.41 -9.45
CA ASP A 60 4.02 11.36 -10.91
C ASP A 60 2.85 10.52 -11.46
N GLY A 61 1.96 10.05 -10.61
CA GLY A 61 0.73 9.38 -11.02
C GLY A 61 0.77 7.87 -11.08
N SER A 62 1.77 7.22 -10.50
CA SER A 62 1.84 5.77 -10.46
C SER A 62 0.63 5.17 -9.76
N GLN A 63 0.17 4.03 -10.26
CA GLN A 63 -0.72 3.17 -9.50
C GLN A 63 0.08 2.47 -8.41
N LEU A 64 -0.62 1.89 -7.45
CA LEU A 64 -0.01 1.20 -6.33
C LEU A 64 -0.52 -0.23 -6.26
N VAL A 65 0.39 -1.16 -6.01
CA VAL A 65 0.04 -2.51 -5.61
C VAL A 65 0.56 -2.72 -4.20
N VAL A 66 -0.31 -3.20 -3.33
CA VAL A 66 0.04 -3.60 -1.96
C VAL A 66 0.01 -5.10 -1.88
N ALA A 67 1.07 -5.70 -1.36
CA ALA A 67 1.13 -7.14 -1.14
C ALA A 67 1.37 -7.42 0.33
N VAL A 68 0.61 -8.37 0.88
CA VAL A 68 0.75 -8.81 2.27
C VAL A 68 0.74 -10.32 2.28
N ALA A 69 1.70 -10.94 2.96
CA ALA A 69 1.80 -12.39 2.98
C ALA A 69 2.26 -12.89 4.34
N ASN A 70 1.89 -14.14 4.65
CA ASN A 70 2.33 -14.83 5.85
C ASN A 70 2.80 -16.23 5.46
N LEU A 71 4.08 -16.50 5.66
CA LEU A 71 4.67 -17.77 5.25
C LEU A 71 4.12 -18.95 6.06
N ALA A 72 3.95 -18.77 7.36
CA ALA A 72 3.46 -19.85 8.23
C ALA A 72 2.04 -20.28 7.86
N GLU A 73 1.19 -19.32 7.50
CA GLU A 73 -0.18 -19.59 7.07
C GLU A 73 -0.26 -19.95 5.59
N LYS A 74 0.80 -19.73 4.83
CA LYS A 74 0.85 -19.92 3.37
C LYS A 74 -0.26 -19.16 2.67
N LYS A 75 -0.45 -17.91 3.07
CA LYS A 75 -1.56 -17.07 2.64
C LYS A 75 -1.06 -15.67 2.30
N GLY A 76 -1.70 -15.02 1.34
CA GLY A 76 -1.37 -13.65 0.98
C GLY A 76 -2.48 -12.99 0.19
N TYR A 77 -2.41 -11.66 0.12
CA TYR A 77 -3.33 -10.83 -0.65
C TYR A 77 -2.56 -9.80 -1.44
N ARG A 78 -3.10 -9.40 -2.57
CA ARG A 78 -2.63 -8.25 -3.33
C ARG A 78 -3.80 -7.30 -3.51
N PHE A 79 -3.53 -6.01 -3.31
CA PHE A 79 -4.52 -4.96 -3.50
C PHE A 79 -3.98 -3.97 -4.51
N ARG A 80 -4.77 -3.64 -5.50
CA ARG A 80 -4.40 -2.71 -6.56
C ARG A 80 -5.29 -1.49 -6.49
N GLY A 81 -4.70 -0.31 -6.63
CA GLY A 81 -5.51 0.89 -6.53
C GLY A 81 -4.80 2.15 -6.97
N THR A 82 -5.55 3.23 -6.88
CA THR A 82 -5.04 4.58 -7.10
C THR A 82 -4.72 5.21 -5.75
N VAL A 83 -3.89 6.25 -5.79
CA VAL A 83 -3.37 6.87 -4.59
C VAL A 83 -3.80 8.33 -4.53
N THR A 84 -4.23 8.76 -3.35
CA THR A 84 -4.41 10.17 -3.02
C THR A 84 -3.36 10.54 -1.99
N LEU A 85 -2.59 11.58 -2.28
CA LEU A 85 -1.58 12.08 -1.36
C LEU A 85 -2.16 13.20 -0.51
N HIS A 86 -1.98 13.08 0.80
CA HIS A 86 -2.43 14.08 1.76
C HIS A 86 -1.22 14.71 2.44
N THR A 87 -1.19 16.03 2.48
CA THR A 87 -0.12 16.79 3.12
C THR A 87 -0.77 17.69 4.15
N ASP A 88 -0.36 17.53 5.42
CA ASP A 88 -0.91 18.32 6.54
C ASP A 88 -2.41 18.15 6.75
N ASP A 89 -2.99 17.08 6.19
CA ASP A 89 -4.40 16.77 6.35
C ASP A 89 -4.63 15.80 7.50
N ALA A 90 -5.80 15.87 8.09
CA ALA A 90 -6.30 14.80 8.94
C ALA A 90 -6.93 13.72 8.05
N ILE A 91 -6.55 12.49 8.26
CA ILE A 91 -7.11 11.36 7.52
C ILE A 91 -8.14 10.62 8.38
#